data_10127d5f096b8fbaed9e8e07e7a6957a
#
_entry.id   10127d5f096b8fbaed9e8e07e7a6957a
#
_cell.length_a   1.000
_cell.length_b   1.000
_cell.length_c   1.000
_cell.angle_alpha   90.00
_cell.angle_beta   90.00
_cell.angle_gamma   90.00
#
_symmetry.space_group_name_H-M   'P 1'
#
loop_
_entity.id
_entity.type
_entity.pdbx_description
1 polymer ?
#
loop_
_entity_poly.entity_id
_entity_poly.type
_entity_poly.pdbx_seq_one_letter_code
_entity_poly.pdbx_strand_id
1 'polypeptide(L)'
;MLRTGLRRAAAASAPLRTLRRNLNLHEYQSAALMAEKGVNVPFGLPANTVEEAVAAAATIGDEQVVIKSQILAGGRGLGSFTNGLKGGVHVIKTSQVAEYAGKMLGGTLVTKQVRVSVRLGLGWR
;
A
#
# COMPACT_ATOMS: atom_id res chain seq x y z
N MET A 1 46.58 -15.52 55.42
CA MET A 1 45.29 -15.89 54.82
C MET A 1 44.89 -14.81 53.82
N LEU A 2 45.16 -15.07 52.54
CA LEU A 2 44.76 -14.17 51.44
C LEU A 2 43.40 -14.61 50.91
N ARG A 3 42.35 -13.79 51.06
CA ARG A 3 41.05 -13.99 50.40
C ARG A 3 41.10 -13.31 49.02
N THR A 4 41.29 -14.09 47.98
CA THR A 4 41.10 -13.66 46.59
C THR A 4 39.61 -13.56 46.29
N GLY A 5 39.08 -12.33 46.32
CA GLY A 5 37.75 -12.05 45.88
C GLY A 5 37.67 -12.06 44.36
N LEU A 6 37.08 -13.12 43.79
CA LEU A 6 36.66 -13.11 42.35
C LEU A 6 35.56 -12.06 42.14
N ARG A 7 35.90 -10.95 41.52
CA ARG A 7 34.90 -10.03 40.98
C ARG A 7 34.32 -10.66 39.74
N ARG A 8 33.07 -11.14 39.84
CA ARG A 8 32.28 -11.48 38.65
C ARG A 8 32.03 -10.19 37.84
N ALA A 9 32.66 -10.12 36.68
CA ALA A 9 32.31 -9.11 35.69
C ALA A 9 30.85 -9.35 35.23
N ALA A 10 29.97 -8.42 35.57
CA ALA A 10 28.63 -8.40 35.01
C ALA A 10 28.75 -8.12 33.51
N ALA A 11 28.45 -9.12 32.70
CA ALA A 11 28.30 -8.92 31.25
C ALA A 11 27.14 -7.95 31.03
N ALA A 12 27.47 -6.73 30.62
CA ALA A 12 26.48 -5.77 30.17
C ALA A 12 25.79 -6.35 28.94
N SER A 13 24.54 -6.75 29.10
CA SER A 13 23.69 -7.14 27.98
C SER A 13 23.52 -5.93 27.04
N ALA A 14 24.11 -6.01 25.85
CA ALA A 14 23.90 -5.01 24.83
C ALA A 14 22.39 -4.89 24.55
N PRO A 15 21.84 -3.67 24.46
CA PRO A 15 20.42 -3.51 24.17
C PRO A 15 20.13 -4.18 22.82
N LEU A 16 19.12 -5.05 22.80
CA LEU A 16 18.59 -5.64 21.58
C LEU A 16 18.22 -4.49 20.61
N ARG A 17 19.05 -4.30 19.56
CA ARG A 17 18.70 -3.40 18.46
C ARG A 17 17.40 -3.90 17.87
N THR A 18 16.31 -3.23 18.19
CA THR A 18 15.02 -3.44 17.52
C THR A 18 15.28 -3.17 16.05
N LEU A 19 15.29 -4.21 15.24
CA LEU A 19 15.37 -4.09 13.78
C LEU A 19 14.07 -3.39 13.33
N ARG A 20 14.10 -2.08 13.19
CA ARG A 20 13.01 -1.33 12.59
C ARG A 20 12.95 -1.72 11.12
N ARG A 21 11.83 -2.29 10.73
CA ARG A 21 11.53 -2.52 9.32
C ARG A 21 11.20 -1.15 8.69
N ASN A 22 12.17 -0.57 8.00
CA ASN A 22 12.01 0.73 7.35
C ASN A 22 11.54 0.61 5.88
N LEU A 23 11.15 -0.59 5.44
CA LEU A 23 10.68 -0.81 4.08
C LEU A 23 9.19 -0.47 4.00
N ASN A 24 8.88 0.64 3.36
CA ASN A 24 7.53 1.11 3.07
C ASN A 24 7.28 0.96 1.56
N LEU A 25 6.58 -0.10 1.15
CA LEU A 25 6.20 -0.35 -0.23
C LEU A 25 4.69 -0.25 -0.39
N HIS A 26 4.25 0.43 -1.44
CA HIS A 26 2.88 0.33 -1.92
C HIS A 26 2.63 -1.02 -2.59
N GLU A 27 1.37 -1.41 -2.71
CA GLU A 27 0.98 -2.70 -3.30
C GLU A 27 1.55 -2.89 -4.71
N TYR A 28 1.47 -1.88 -5.57
CA TYR A 28 2.00 -1.96 -6.94
C TYR A 28 3.53 -2.15 -6.98
N GLN A 29 4.27 -1.54 -6.06
CA GLN A 29 5.72 -1.71 -5.96
C GLN A 29 6.08 -3.11 -5.49
N SER A 30 5.32 -3.63 -4.52
CA SER A 30 5.51 -5.01 -4.04
C SER A 30 5.18 -6.02 -5.13
N ALA A 31 4.13 -5.80 -5.91
CA ALA A 31 3.76 -6.66 -7.03
C ALA A 31 4.85 -6.68 -8.11
N ALA A 32 5.39 -5.51 -8.49
CA ALA A 32 6.48 -5.42 -9.45
C ALA A 32 7.72 -6.20 -8.99
N LEU A 33 8.12 -6.02 -7.71
CA LEU A 33 9.27 -6.73 -7.14
C LEU A 33 9.05 -8.25 -7.10
N MET A 34 7.85 -8.72 -6.80
CA MET A 34 7.51 -10.14 -6.83
C MET A 34 7.53 -10.70 -8.24
N ALA A 35 7.01 -9.96 -9.23
CA ALA A 35 7.04 -10.34 -10.63
C ALA A 35 8.49 -10.51 -11.15
N GLU A 36 9.41 -9.61 -10.78
CA GLU A 36 10.85 -9.73 -11.11
C GLU A 36 11.47 -11.02 -10.56
N LYS A 37 10.93 -11.57 -9.48
CA LYS A 37 11.38 -12.83 -8.87
C LYS A 37 10.63 -14.05 -9.40
N GLY A 38 9.85 -13.91 -10.47
CA GLY A 38 9.11 -15.01 -11.09
C GLY A 38 7.84 -15.42 -10.34
N VAL A 39 7.39 -14.63 -9.36
CA VAL A 39 6.12 -14.88 -8.68
C VAL A 39 4.97 -14.40 -9.58
N ASN A 40 3.99 -15.27 -9.79
CA ASN A 40 2.79 -14.89 -10.54
C ASN A 40 1.95 -13.91 -9.71
N VAL A 41 1.84 -12.69 -10.17
CA VAL A 41 1.06 -11.60 -9.52
C VAL A 41 0.06 -11.04 -10.52
N PRO A 42 -1.10 -10.55 -10.05
CA PRO A 42 -2.05 -9.85 -10.92
C PRO A 42 -1.39 -8.63 -11.57
N PHE A 43 -1.66 -8.43 -12.86
CA PHE A 43 -1.18 -7.26 -13.57
C PHE A 43 -1.88 -6.00 -13.05
N GLY A 44 -1.13 -4.93 -12.85
CA GLY A 44 -1.66 -3.68 -12.38
C GLY A 44 -0.71 -2.51 -12.63
N LEU A 45 -1.28 -1.35 -12.86
CA LEU A 45 -0.56 -0.12 -13.17
C LEU A 45 -0.90 0.98 -12.15
N PRO A 46 0.08 1.76 -11.69
CA PRO A 46 -0.16 2.94 -10.87
C PRO A 46 -0.71 4.08 -11.73
N ALA A 47 -1.48 4.97 -11.11
CA ALA A 47 -1.96 6.21 -11.73
C ALA A 47 -1.96 7.36 -10.73
N ASN A 48 -1.46 8.51 -11.13
CA ASN A 48 -1.41 9.72 -10.33
C ASN A 48 -2.37 10.81 -10.86
N THR A 49 -2.89 10.63 -12.07
CA THR A 49 -3.90 11.50 -12.68
C THR A 49 -5.07 10.68 -13.21
N VAL A 50 -6.19 11.36 -13.52
CA VAL A 50 -7.36 10.71 -14.11
C VAL A 50 -7.03 10.15 -15.49
N GLU A 51 -6.26 10.90 -16.28
CA GLU A 51 -5.82 10.50 -17.62
C GLU A 51 -4.96 9.24 -17.58
N GLU A 52 -4.01 9.19 -16.64
CA GLU A 52 -3.19 7.99 -16.41
C GLU A 52 -4.06 6.79 -16.00
N ALA A 53 -5.07 7.00 -15.15
CA ALA A 53 -5.98 5.94 -14.74
C ALA A 53 -6.79 5.39 -15.93
N VAL A 54 -7.29 6.26 -16.79
CA VAL A 54 -8.02 5.87 -18.02
C VAL A 54 -7.09 5.12 -18.97
N ALA A 55 -5.87 5.61 -19.18
CA ALA A 55 -4.87 4.94 -20.03
C ALA A 55 -4.47 3.55 -19.49
N ALA A 56 -4.30 3.44 -18.16
CA ALA A 56 -4.02 2.16 -17.50
C ALA A 56 -5.17 1.18 -17.69
N ALA A 57 -6.42 1.61 -17.54
CA ALA A 57 -7.59 0.77 -17.76
C ALA A 57 -7.70 0.29 -19.21
N ALA A 58 -7.40 1.17 -20.18
CA ALA A 58 -7.35 0.80 -21.59
C ALA A 58 -6.26 -0.23 -21.89
N THR A 59 -5.10 -0.11 -21.22
CA THR A 59 -3.99 -1.08 -21.35
C THR A 59 -4.35 -2.44 -20.77
N ILE A 60 -5.11 -2.50 -19.67
CA ILE A 60 -5.61 -3.74 -19.07
C ILE A 60 -6.59 -4.43 -20.05
N GLY A 61 -7.44 -3.67 -20.72
CA GLY A 61 -8.32 -4.14 -21.80
C GLY A 61 -9.55 -4.94 -21.37
N ASP A 62 -9.80 -5.05 -20.06
CA ASP A 62 -10.94 -5.77 -19.52
C ASP A 62 -12.19 -4.87 -19.43
N GLU A 63 -13.38 -5.46 -19.47
CA GLU A 63 -14.64 -4.74 -19.27
C GLU A 63 -14.76 -4.18 -17.84
N GLN A 64 -14.19 -4.88 -16.87
CA GLN A 64 -14.17 -4.50 -15.47
C GLN A 64 -12.74 -4.44 -14.94
N VAL A 65 -12.44 -3.43 -14.17
CA VAL A 65 -11.15 -3.23 -13.51
C VAL A 65 -11.33 -3.00 -12.02
N VAL A 66 -10.29 -3.28 -11.25
CA VAL A 66 -10.24 -2.94 -9.83
C VAL A 66 -9.40 -1.70 -9.65
N ILE A 67 -10.00 -0.63 -9.16
CA ILE A 67 -9.31 0.60 -8.77
C ILE A 67 -9.05 0.59 -7.26
N LYS A 68 -7.80 0.82 -6.85
CA LYS A 68 -7.36 0.67 -5.46
C LYS A 68 -6.58 1.88 -4.99
N SER A 69 -6.95 2.41 -3.83
CA SER A 69 -6.13 3.41 -3.12
C SER A 69 -4.78 2.82 -2.73
N GLN A 70 -3.70 3.52 -3.05
CA GLN A 70 -2.35 3.15 -2.64
C GLN A 70 -1.98 3.89 -1.36
N ILE A 71 -2.06 3.19 -0.23
CA ILE A 71 -1.74 3.71 1.10
C ILE A 71 -0.83 2.72 1.83
N LEU A 72 0.00 3.25 2.74
CA LEU A 72 0.91 2.44 3.57
C LEU A 72 0.21 1.95 4.86
N ALA A 73 -1.01 1.49 4.74
CA ALA A 73 -1.81 0.96 5.85
C ALA A 73 -2.80 -0.10 5.39
N GLY A 74 -3.22 -0.94 6.31
CA GLY A 74 -4.30 -1.89 6.09
C GLY A 74 -5.69 -1.26 6.18
N GLY A 75 -6.72 -2.02 5.78
CA GLY A 75 -8.12 -1.62 5.97
C GLY A 75 -8.66 -0.60 4.99
N ARG A 76 -7.95 -0.29 3.88
CA ARG A 76 -8.38 0.71 2.88
C ARG A 76 -9.77 0.42 2.29
N GLY A 77 -10.14 -0.86 2.11
CA GLY A 77 -11.45 -1.24 1.59
C GLY A 77 -12.63 -0.84 2.50
N LEU A 78 -12.38 -0.73 3.80
CA LEU A 78 -13.36 -0.34 4.82
C LEU A 78 -13.28 1.15 5.20
N GLY A 79 -12.36 1.89 4.60
CA GLY A 79 -12.21 3.33 4.84
C GLY A 79 -13.33 4.15 4.19
N SER A 80 -13.29 5.44 4.43
CA SER A 80 -14.20 6.40 3.77
C SER A 80 -13.40 7.64 3.37
N PHE A 81 -13.67 8.15 2.18
CA PHE A 81 -13.12 9.43 1.75
C PHE A 81 -13.85 10.60 2.40
N THR A 82 -13.16 11.70 2.61
CA THR A 82 -13.76 12.93 3.16
C THR A 82 -14.82 13.54 2.23
N ASN A 83 -14.86 13.17 0.95
CA ASN A 83 -15.89 13.56 -0.02
C ASN A 83 -17.12 12.65 0.00
N GLY A 84 -17.21 11.69 0.92
CA GLY A 84 -18.34 10.79 1.10
C GLY A 84 -18.25 9.46 0.35
N LEU A 85 -17.24 9.24 -0.52
CA LEU A 85 -17.04 7.95 -1.17
C LEU A 85 -16.62 6.91 -0.13
N LYS A 86 -17.35 5.80 -0.06
CA LYS A 86 -17.04 4.68 0.86
C LYS A 86 -16.14 3.66 0.18
N GLY A 87 -15.13 3.20 0.92
CA GLY A 87 -14.17 2.23 0.42
C GLY A 87 -13.04 2.84 -0.41
N GLY A 88 -11.86 2.26 -0.29
CA GLY A 88 -10.69 2.61 -1.12
C GLY A 88 -10.34 1.51 -2.14
N VAL A 89 -11.24 0.56 -2.37
CA VAL A 89 -11.13 -0.52 -3.37
C VAL A 89 -12.48 -0.72 -4.03
N HIS A 90 -12.53 -0.57 -5.35
CA HIS A 90 -13.76 -0.70 -6.12
C HIS A 90 -13.55 -1.57 -7.34
N VAL A 91 -14.49 -2.47 -7.60
CA VAL A 91 -14.63 -3.18 -8.88
C VAL A 91 -15.62 -2.39 -9.71
N ILE A 92 -15.17 -1.85 -10.82
CA ILE A 92 -15.95 -0.92 -11.66
C ILE A 92 -15.80 -1.28 -13.13
N LYS A 93 -16.74 -0.82 -13.95
CA LYS A 93 -16.60 -0.89 -15.40
C LYS A 93 -15.49 0.06 -15.87
N THR A 94 -14.76 -0.31 -16.91
CA THR A 94 -13.73 0.54 -17.51
C THR A 94 -14.24 1.93 -17.87
N SER A 95 -15.50 2.04 -18.30
CA SER A 95 -16.14 3.33 -18.57
C SER A 95 -16.32 4.25 -17.36
N GLN A 96 -16.27 3.73 -16.14
CA GLN A 96 -16.44 4.47 -14.88
C GLN A 96 -15.10 4.91 -14.26
N VAL A 97 -13.97 4.53 -14.86
CA VAL A 97 -12.63 4.80 -14.29
C VAL A 97 -12.39 6.29 -14.11
N ALA A 98 -12.72 7.12 -15.07
CA ALA A 98 -12.54 8.58 -14.96
C ALA A 98 -13.31 9.18 -13.77
N GLU A 99 -14.55 8.74 -13.55
CA GLU A 99 -15.39 9.20 -12.45
C GLU A 99 -14.79 8.81 -11.08
N TYR A 100 -14.47 7.51 -10.92
CA TYR A 100 -13.92 7.01 -9.66
C TYR A 100 -12.51 7.57 -9.38
N ALA A 101 -11.66 7.64 -10.39
CA ALA A 101 -10.32 8.25 -10.26
C ALA A 101 -10.43 9.71 -9.82
N GLY A 102 -11.35 10.50 -10.41
CA GLY A 102 -11.57 11.89 -10.00
C GLY A 102 -12.06 12.06 -8.56
N LYS A 103 -12.83 11.09 -8.04
CA LYS A 103 -13.29 11.10 -6.64
C LYS A 103 -12.21 10.65 -5.66
N MET A 104 -11.29 9.81 -6.09
CA MET A 104 -10.29 9.17 -5.21
C MET A 104 -8.94 9.91 -5.19
N LEU A 105 -8.48 10.41 -6.36
CA LEU A 105 -7.20 11.13 -6.48
C LEU A 105 -7.27 12.45 -5.72
N GLY A 106 -6.20 12.72 -4.94
CA GLY A 106 -6.15 13.92 -4.09
C GLY A 106 -7.12 13.89 -2.91
N GLY A 107 -8.04 12.93 -2.87
CA GLY A 107 -8.95 12.73 -1.75
C GLY A 107 -8.22 12.21 -0.51
N THR A 108 -8.78 12.49 0.66
CA THR A 108 -8.27 11.95 1.92
C THR A 108 -9.08 10.74 2.31
N LEU A 109 -8.43 9.57 2.35
CA LEU A 109 -9.02 8.33 2.86
C LEU A 109 -8.79 8.23 4.36
N VAL A 110 -9.87 8.02 5.09
CA VAL A 110 -9.86 7.79 6.54
C VAL A 110 -10.13 6.31 6.80
N THR A 111 -9.20 5.65 7.45
CA THR A 111 -9.34 4.26 7.92
C THR A 111 -9.23 4.22 9.44
N LYS A 112 -9.40 3.05 10.06
CA LYS A 112 -9.15 2.89 11.50
C LYS A 112 -7.69 3.16 11.91
N GLN A 113 -6.75 3.06 10.97
CA GLN A 113 -5.32 3.17 11.23
C GLN A 113 -4.72 4.51 10.83
N VAL A 114 -5.20 5.09 9.72
CA VAL A 114 -4.60 6.30 9.13
C VAL A 114 -5.64 7.20 8.48
N ARG A 115 -5.25 8.48 8.38
CA ARG A 115 -5.88 9.47 7.52
C ARG A 115 -4.84 9.97 6.53
N VAL A 116 -5.02 9.69 5.23
CA VAL A 116 -3.97 9.89 4.23
C VAL A 116 -4.53 10.32 2.89
N SER A 117 -3.78 11.17 2.19
CA SER A 117 -4.04 11.51 0.79
C SER A 117 -3.68 10.34 -0.12
N VAL A 118 -4.49 10.08 -1.15
CA VAL A 118 -4.48 8.82 -1.91
C VAL A 118 -3.85 8.98 -3.29
N ARG A 119 -3.03 8.00 -3.67
CA ARG A 119 -2.67 7.65 -5.05
C ARG A 119 -3.47 6.44 -5.48
N LEU A 120 -3.50 6.14 -6.77
CA LEU A 120 -4.24 5.00 -7.30
C LEU A 120 -3.33 3.90 -7.83
N GLY A 121 -3.86 2.68 -7.81
CA GLY A 121 -3.42 1.56 -8.60
C GLY A 121 -4.63 0.92 -9.26
N LEU A 122 -4.52 0.58 -10.54
CA LEU A 122 -5.51 -0.17 -11.29
C LEU A 122 -4.97 -1.55 -11.58
N GLY A 123 -5.85 -2.53 -11.52
CA GLY A 123 -5.54 -3.91 -11.82
C GLY A 123 -6.82 -4.67 -12.10
N TRP A 124 -6.71 -5.97 -12.33
CA TRP A 124 -7.84 -6.87 -12.39
C TRP A 124 -7.74 -7.91 -11.25
N ARG A 125 -8.74 -8.74 -11.07
CA ARG A 125 -8.83 -9.76 -10.00
C ARG A 125 -7.85 -10.90 -10.15
#